data_3b0347628fd7d94ef10fba286a3b19d4
#
_entry.id   3b0347628fd7d94ef10fba286a3b19d4
#
_cell.length_a   1.000
_cell.length_b   1.000
_cell.length_c   1.000
_cell.angle_alpha   90.00
_cell.angle_beta   90.00
_cell.angle_gamma   90.00
#
_symmetry.space_group_name_H-M   'P 1'
#
loop_
_entity.id
_entity.type
_entity.pdbx_description
1 polymer ?
#
loop_
_entity_poly.entity_id
_entity_poly.type
_entity_poly.pdbx_seq_one_letter_code
_entity_poly.pdbx_strand_id
1 'polypeptide(L)'
;AVSMRIPLAVCILALSILPLMLQSRMLAGSMRQSLVEDQMINAQNKCLILINRLVSSDYVGNTAKNPIIDTELSVTAEMFNGRIVIVDRDFKIIADTFNLAEGKLNISQEVLKAYSGEEQSSYNRKKDYFSLAFPIPGKDENESAEGVLLLTASTENIDLLEARVTEKITFFQLVV
;
A
#
# COMPACT_ATOMS: atom_id res chain seq x y z
N ALA A 1 -52.93 -30.66 8.58
CA ALA A 1 -52.10 -30.87 7.35
C ALA A 1 -51.35 -29.63 6.87
N VAL A 2 -51.61 -28.44 7.43
CA VAL A 2 -50.95 -27.17 7.03
C VAL A 2 -49.60 -26.97 7.72
N SER A 3 -49.33 -27.65 8.84
CA SER A 3 -48.16 -27.33 9.69
C SER A 3 -46.82 -27.88 9.22
N MET A 4 -46.76 -28.84 8.30
CA MET A 4 -45.50 -29.45 7.85
C MET A 4 -44.89 -28.83 6.57
N ARG A 5 -45.71 -28.14 5.78
CA ARG A 5 -45.22 -27.50 4.53
C ARG A 5 -44.44 -26.22 4.78
N ILE A 6 -44.81 -25.48 5.81
CA ILE A 6 -44.15 -24.23 6.19
C ILE A 6 -42.72 -24.48 6.70
N PRO A 7 -42.45 -25.41 7.64
CA PRO A 7 -41.07 -25.67 8.07
C PRO A 7 -40.22 -26.26 6.96
N LEU A 8 -40.76 -27.06 6.05
CA LEU A 8 -40.03 -27.59 4.90
C LEU A 8 -39.59 -26.47 3.93
N ALA A 9 -40.47 -25.53 3.63
CA ALA A 9 -40.20 -24.38 2.79
C ALA A 9 -39.13 -23.45 3.42
N VAL A 10 -39.19 -23.24 4.74
CA VAL A 10 -38.20 -22.46 5.49
C VAL A 10 -36.82 -23.15 5.50
N CYS A 11 -36.79 -24.49 5.66
CA CYS A 11 -35.55 -25.25 5.58
C CYS A 11 -34.88 -25.16 4.18
N ILE A 12 -35.69 -25.27 3.12
CA ILE A 12 -35.18 -25.15 1.74
C ILE A 12 -34.65 -23.75 1.47
N LEU A 13 -35.37 -22.70 1.91
CA LEU A 13 -34.93 -21.30 1.83
C LEU A 13 -33.64 -21.06 2.62
N ALA A 14 -33.53 -21.56 3.84
CA ALA A 14 -32.34 -21.44 4.67
C ALA A 14 -31.13 -22.18 4.03
N LEU A 15 -31.35 -23.36 3.45
CA LEU A 15 -30.30 -24.14 2.78
C LEU A 15 -29.78 -23.47 1.51
N SER A 16 -30.60 -22.67 0.82
CA SER A 16 -30.19 -21.93 -0.39
C SER A 16 -29.55 -20.59 -0.06
N ILE A 17 -29.96 -19.92 1.01
CA ILE A 17 -29.41 -18.60 1.39
C ILE A 17 -28.04 -18.73 2.08
N LEU A 18 -27.81 -19.78 2.86
CA LEU A 18 -26.58 -20.00 3.60
C LEU A 18 -25.31 -20.07 2.71
N PRO A 19 -25.28 -20.85 1.61
CA PRO A 19 -24.13 -20.88 0.72
C PRO A 19 -23.91 -19.56 -0.02
N LEU A 20 -24.98 -18.83 -0.36
CA LEU A 20 -24.89 -17.51 -0.99
C LEU A 20 -24.25 -16.47 -0.07
N MET A 21 -24.58 -16.50 1.22
CA MET A 21 -23.95 -15.61 2.22
C MET A 21 -22.47 -15.97 2.47
N LEU A 22 -22.13 -17.25 2.46
CA LEU A 22 -20.74 -17.71 2.59
C LEU A 22 -19.89 -17.30 1.37
N GLN A 23 -20.42 -17.47 0.16
CA GLN A 23 -19.74 -17.06 -1.07
C GLN A 23 -19.50 -15.56 -1.14
N SER A 24 -20.46 -14.73 -0.71
CA SER A 24 -20.30 -13.27 -0.74
C SER A 24 -19.19 -12.79 0.21
N ARG A 25 -19.04 -13.42 1.39
CA ARG A 25 -17.97 -13.08 2.33
C ARG A 25 -16.58 -13.53 1.85
N MET A 26 -16.49 -14.70 1.23
CA MET A 26 -15.22 -15.17 0.63
C MET A 26 -14.81 -14.29 -0.54
N LEU A 27 -15.75 -13.86 -1.37
CA LEU A 27 -15.49 -13.00 -2.53
C LEU A 27 -15.02 -11.62 -2.10
N ALA A 28 -15.63 -11.02 -1.09
CA ALA A 28 -15.23 -9.72 -0.55
C ALA A 28 -13.80 -9.74 -0.01
N GLY A 29 -13.41 -10.75 0.77
CA GLY A 29 -12.06 -10.88 1.31
C GLY A 29 -10.99 -11.08 0.23
N SER A 30 -11.29 -11.84 -0.82
CA SER A 30 -10.41 -12.05 -1.97
C SER A 30 -10.25 -10.78 -2.80
N MET A 31 -11.33 -10.03 -3.01
CA MET A 31 -11.33 -8.79 -3.76
C MET A 31 -10.48 -7.70 -3.08
N ARG A 32 -10.58 -7.58 -1.76
CA ARG A 32 -9.76 -6.64 -0.99
C ARG A 32 -8.27 -6.93 -1.14
N GLN A 33 -7.88 -8.19 -1.01
CA GLN A 33 -6.49 -8.60 -1.16
C GLN A 33 -5.95 -8.26 -2.54
N SER A 34 -6.70 -8.52 -3.61
CA SER A 34 -6.32 -8.17 -4.98
C SER A 34 -6.19 -6.65 -5.16
N LEU A 35 -7.09 -5.86 -4.61
CA LEU A 35 -7.04 -4.39 -4.70
C LEU A 35 -5.82 -3.81 -3.97
N VAL A 36 -5.48 -4.34 -2.79
CA VAL A 36 -4.27 -3.95 -2.06
C VAL A 36 -3.02 -4.32 -2.85
N GLU A 37 -2.96 -5.53 -3.39
CA GLU A 37 -1.85 -6.03 -4.17
C GLU A 37 -1.63 -5.18 -5.44
N ASP A 38 -2.68 -4.86 -6.18
CA ASP A 38 -2.64 -3.96 -7.33
C ASP A 38 -2.13 -2.56 -6.96
N GLN A 39 -2.59 -2.02 -5.82
CA GLN A 39 -2.13 -0.73 -5.34
C GLN A 39 -0.65 -0.77 -4.95
N MET A 40 -0.20 -1.84 -4.30
CA MET A 40 1.21 -2.03 -3.94
C MET A 40 2.09 -2.14 -5.19
N ILE A 41 1.70 -2.91 -6.21
CA ILE A 41 2.42 -3.03 -7.48
C ILE A 41 2.54 -1.67 -8.18
N ASN A 42 1.45 -0.90 -8.24
CA ASN A 42 1.46 0.44 -8.81
C ASN A 42 2.39 1.39 -8.04
N ALA A 43 2.38 1.30 -6.71
CA ALA A 43 3.26 2.09 -5.85
C ALA A 43 4.73 1.70 -6.04
N GLN A 44 5.05 0.40 -6.15
CA GLN A 44 6.39 -0.10 -6.46
C GLN A 44 6.91 0.49 -7.77
N ASN A 45 6.12 0.41 -8.85
CA ASN A 45 6.50 0.95 -10.15
C ASN A 45 6.76 2.46 -10.09
N LYS A 46 5.95 3.21 -9.34
CA LYS A 46 6.18 4.65 -9.14
C LYS A 46 7.42 4.94 -8.32
N CYS A 47 7.68 4.17 -7.25
CA CYS A 47 8.90 4.30 -6.46
C CYS A 47 10.16 4.04 -7.31
N LEU A 48 10.16 3.04 -8.19
CA LEU A 48 11.28 2.77 -9.10
C LEU A 48 11.55 3.94 -10.07
N ILE A 49 10.49 4.56 -10.58
CA ILE A 49 10.64 5.77 -11.42
C ILE A 49 11.26 6.92 -10.61
N LEU A 50 10.79 7.13 -9.39
CA LEU A 50 11.34 8.15 -8.49
C LEU A 50 12.81 7.88 -8.16
N ILE A 51 13.17 6.62 -7.86
CA ILE A 51 14.57 6.24 -7.59
C ILE A 51 15.47 6.60 -8.76
N ASN A 52 15.08 6.28 -10.00
CA ASN A 52 15.84 6.67 -11.18
C ASN A 52 16.02 8.20 -11.29
N ARG A 53 15.00 8.96 -10.90
CA ARG A 53 15.08 10.42 -10.83
C ARG A 53 16.03 10.91 -9.73
N LEU A 54 15.94 10.33 -8.54
CA LEU A 54 16.80 10.65 -7.40
C LEU A 54 18.26 10.40 -7.75
N VAL A 55 18.58 9.25 -8.35
CA VAL A 55 19.94 8.91 -8.80
C VAL A 55 20.42 9.87 -9.89
N SER A 56 19.60 10.12 -10.92
CA SER A 56 19.97 10.98 -12.04
C SER A 56 20.22 12.44 -11.62
N SER A 57 19.54 12.89 -10.56
CA SER A 57 19.69 14.25 -10.03
C SER A 57 20.73 14.38 -8.91
N ASP A 58 21.35 13.28 -8.51
CA ASP A 58 22.27 13.23 -7.36
C ASP A 58 21.62 13.77 -6.07
N TYR A 59 20.36 13.44 -5.87
CA TYR A 59 19.55 14.04 -4.81
C TYR A 59 20.06 13.71 -3.41
N VAL A 60 20.54 12.48 -3.18
CA VAL A 60 21.05 12.04 -1.89
C VAL A 60 22.44 12.62 -1.60
N GLY A 61 23.32 12.71 -2.62
CA GLY A 61 24.68 13.25 -2.49
C GLY A 61 24.76 14.78 -2.45
N ASN A 62 23.72 15.46 -2.91
CA ASN A 62 23.70 16.91 -3.02
C ASN A 62 22.94 17.55 -1.85
N THR A 63 23.59 18.37 -1.07
CA THR A 63 22.98 19.12 0.04
C THR A 63 22.00 20.22 -0.39
N ALA A 64 21.99 20.57 -1.68
CA ALA A 64 21.05 21.57 -2.21
C ALA A 64 19.68 20.92 -2.47
N LYS A 65 18.64 21.39 -1.79
CA LYS A 65 17.26 20.96 -2.05
C LYS A 65 16.89 21.18 -3.52
N ASN A 66 16.25 20.17 -4.11
CA ASN A 66 15.74 20.24 -5.48
C ASN A 66 14.21 20.34 -5.45
N PRO A 67 13.63 21.55 -5.63
CA PRO A 67 12.18 21.75 -5.50
C PRO A 67 11.34 20.91 -6.48
N ILE A 68 11.92 20.56 -7.63
CA ILE A 68 11.23 19.73 -8.63
C ILE A 68 11.07 18.31 -8.10
N ILE A 69 12.13 17.75 -7.54
CA ILE A 69 12.11 16.41 -6.94
C ILE A 69 11.21 16.40 -5.69
N ASP A 70 11.31 17.42 -4.84
CA ASP A 70 10.47 17.55 -3.64
C ASP A 70 8.97 17.57 -4.01
N THR A 71 8.62 18.28 -5.08
CA THR A 71 7.24 18.29 -5.61
C THR A 71 6.83 16.92 -6.13
N GLU A 72 7.70 16.23 -6.87
CA GLU A 72 7.43 14.90 -7.42
C GLU A 72 7.24 13.84 -6.32
N LEU A 73 8.05 13.91 -5.25
CA LEU A 73 7.88 13.09 -4.05
C LEU A 73 6.51 13.34 -3.40
N SER A 74 6.13 14.61 -3.23
CA SER A 74 4.86 15.00 -2.59
C SER A 74 3.66 14.54 -3.42
N VAL A 75 3.67 14.77 -4.73
CA VAL A 75 2.60 14.33 -5.64
C VAL A 75 2.46 12.81 -5.63
N THR A 76 3.58 12.08 -5.63
CA THR A 76 3.54 10.61 -5.57
C THR A 76 3.01 10.12 -4.22
N ALA A 77 3.39 10.74 -3.12
CA ALA A 77 2.87 10.41 -1.80
C ALA A 77 1.35 10.61 -1.73
N GLU A 78 0.84 11.73 -2.26
CA GLU A 78 -0.59 12.04 -2.32
C GLU A 78 -1.37 11.03 -3.18
N MET A 79 -0.83 10.60 -4.31
CA MET A 79 -1.46 9.59 -5.19
C MET A 79 -1.81 8.30 -4.45
N PHE A 80 -0.99 7.91 -3.47
CA PHE A 80 -1.18 6.69 -2.68
C PHE A 80 -1.75 6.95 -1.29
N ASN A 81 -2.22 8.17 -1.01
CA ASN A 81 -2.63 8.58 0.33
C ASN A 81 -1.58 8.19 1.37
N GLY A 82 -0.34 8.54 1.10
CA GLY A 82 0.83 8.06 1.81
C GLY A 82 1.85 9.13 2.13
N ARG A 83 2.95 8.68 2.70
CA ARG A 83 4.12 9.46 3.09
C ARG A 83 5.37 8.85 2.48
N ILE A 84 6.20 9.67 1.84
CA ILE A 84 7.52 9.27 1.36
C ILE A 84 8.59 9.92 2.23
N VAL A 85 9.56 9.11 2.60
CA VAL A 85 10.74 9.52 3.37
C VAL A 85 11.98 9.05 2.62
N ILE A 86 12.97 9.93 2.47
CA ILE A 86 14.29 9.59 1.93
C ILE A 86 15.30 9.62 3.07
N VAL A 87 16.06 8.54 3.18
CA VAL A 87 17.10 8.36 4.22
C VAL A 87 18.46 8.28 3.54
N ASP A 88 19.45 9.02 4.04
CA ASP A 88 20.81 9.00 3.54
C ASP A 88 21.67 7.88 4.16
N ARG A 89 22.96 7.81 3.77
CA ARG A 89 23.92 6.80 4.27
C ARG A 89 24.14 6.83 5.78
N ASP A 90 23.91 7.98 6.41
CA ASP A 90 24.05 8.17 7.86
C ASP A 90 22.75 7.86 8.61
N PHE A 91 21.78 7.21 7.94
CA PHE A 91 20.43 6.94 8.44
C PHE A 91 19.64 8.19 8.79
N LYS A 92 20.03 9.34 8.27
CA LYS A 92 19.35 10.60 8.50
C LYS A 92 18.26 10.83 7.44
N ILE A 93 17.11 11.26 7.87
CA ILE A 93 16.01 11.65 6.99
C ILE A 93 16.37 13.00 6.34
N ILE A 94 16.57 12.99 5.03
CA ILE A 94 16.89 14.18 4.21
C ILE A 94 15.67 14.77 3.52
N ALA A 95 14.62 13.97 3.32
CA ALA A 95 13.34 14.43 2.81
C ALA A 95 12.19 13.67 3.47
N ASP A 96 11.10 14.37 3.73
CA ASP A 96 9.88 13.85 4.33
C ASP A 96 8.68 14.65 3.81
N THR A 97 7.80 14.01 3.03
CA THR A 97 6.64 14.69 2.42
C THR A 97 5.65 15.26 3.44
N PHE A 98 5.71 14.80 4.69
CA PHE A 98 4.92 15.37 5.78
C PHE A 98 5.66 16.41 6.62
N ASN A 99 6.95 16.64 6.36
CA ASN A 99 7.82 17.56 7.09
C ASN A 99 7.88 17.32 8.61
N LEU A 100 7.69 16.07 9.08
CA LEU A 100 7.62 15.73 10.50
C LEU A 100 8.94 15.22 11.08
N ALA A 101 9.82 14.69 10.23
CA ALA A 101 10.98 13.95 10.70
C ALA A 101 12.28 14.31 9.98
N GLU A 102 12.33 15.35 9.12
CA GLU A 102 13.58 15.79 8.50
C GLU A 102 14.67 16.05 9.57
N GLY A 103 15.87 15.58 9.28
CA GLY A 103 17.02 15.68 10.16
C GLY A 103 17.09 14.64 11.27
N LYS A 104 16.04 13.85 11.51
CA LYS A 104 16.03 12.76 12.48
C LYS A 104 16.67 11.50 11.89
N LEU A 105 17.13 10.60 12.76
CA LEU A 105 17.62 9.28 12.36
C LEU A 105 16.46 8.31 12.17
N ASN A 106 16.54 7.48 11.12
CA ASN A 106 15.62 6.36 10.88
C ASN A 106 16.42 5.07 10.71
N ILE A 107 16.47 4.27 11.77
CA ILE A 107 17.13 2.96 11.84
C ILE A 107 16.11 1.83 11.92
N SER A 108 14.95 1.98 11.27
CA SER A 108 13.94 0.92 11.22
C SER A 108 14.48 -0.32 10.51
N GLN A 109 13.88 -1.47 10.79
CA GLN A 109 14.29 -2.75 10.20
C GLN A 109 14.18 -2.75 8.67
N GLU A 110 13.15 -2.09 8.14
CA GLU A 110 12.94 -1.95 6.70
C GLU A 110 14.07 -1.15 6.04
N VAL A 111 14.51 -0.06 6.69
CA VAL A 111 15.63 0.76 6.21
C VAL A 111 16.93 -0.04 6.24
N LEU A 112 17.22 -0.74 7.33
CA LEU A 112 18.43 -1.55 7.46
C LEU A 112 18.52 -2.65 6.39
N LYS A 113 17.40 -3.32 6.11
CA LYS A 113 17.33 -4.35 5.07
C LYS A 113 17.47 -3.76 3.67
N ALA A 114 16.85 -2.61 3.42
CA ALA A 114 17.01 -1.93 2.13
C ALA A 114 18.46 -1.52 1.87
N TYR A 115 19.21 -1.11 2.90
CA TYR A 115 20.65 -0.87 2.75
C TYR A 115 21.47 -2.11 2.40
N SER A 116 21.04 -3.31 2.80
CA SER A 116 21.66 -4.56 2.37
C SER A 116 21.27 -4.99 0.96
N GLY A 117 20.53 -4.16 0.23
CA GLY A 117 20.09 -4.41 -1.14
C GLY A 117 18.78 -5.20 -1.25
N GLU A 118 18.09 -5.44 -0.14
CA GLU A 118 16.81 -6.16 -0.13
C GLU A 118 15.64 -5.17 -0.20
N GLU A 119 14.88 -5.22 -1.29
CA GLU A 119 13.61 -4.52 -1.36
C GLU A 119 12.64 -5.07 -0.31
N GLN A 120 11.99 -4.19 0.42
CA GLN A 120 11.03 -4.56 1.44
C GLN A 120 9.62 -4.14 1.06
N SER A 121 8.68 -5.05 1.24
CA SER A 121 7.26 -4.82 1.02
C SER A 121 6.48 -5.47 2.16
N SER A 122 5.65 -4.72 2.84
CA SER A 122 4.84 -5.23 3.94
C SER A 122 3.44 -4.62 3.93
N TYR A 123 2.43 -5.44 4.25
CA TYR A 123 1.06 -5.01 4.42
C TYR A 123 0.58 -5.28 5.84
N ASN A 124 0.13 -4.24 6.52
CA ASN A 124 -0.44 -4.36 7.86
C ASN A 124 -1.95 -4.19 7.81
N ARG A 125 -2.67 -5.31 7.72
CA ARG A 125 -4.13 -5.35 7.65
C ARG A 125 -4.83 -4.77 8.89
N LYS A 126 -4.17 -4.81 10.08
CA LYS A 126 -4.78 -4.32 11.33
C LYS A 126 -4.74 -2.79 11.44
N LYS A 127 -3.80 -2.16 10.76
CA LYS A 127 -3.58 -0.71 10.79
C LYS A 127 -3.88 -0.05 9.44
N ASP A 128 -4.39 -0.83 8.48
CA ASP A 128 -4.81 -0.39 7.15
C ASP A 128 -3.76 0.45 6.41
N TYR A 129 -2.52 -0.07 6.38
CA TYR A 129 -1.45 0.52 5.59
C TYR A 129 -0.52 -0.54 5.00
N PHE A 130 0.15 -0.19 3.91
CA PHE A 130 1.32 -0.92 3.43
C PHE A 130 2.56 -0.04 3.47
N SER A 131 3.72 -0.67 3.53
CA SER A 131 5.03 -0.02 3.55
C SER A 131 5.93 -0.68 2.51
N LEU A 132 6.64 0.17 1.75
CA LEU A 132 7.63 -0.23 0.76
C LEU A 132 8.95 0.46 1.08
N ALA A 133 10.06 -0.27 1.06
CA ALA A 133 11.38 0.31 1.20
C ALA A 133 12.28 -0.20 0.09
N PHE A 134 12.93 0.72 -0.60
CA PHE A 134 13.81 0.47 -1.73
C PHE A 134 15.17 1.10 -1.52
N PRO A 135 16.26 0.38 -1.84
CA PRO A 135 17.58 0.98 -1.91
C PRO A 135 17.64 2.00 -3.05
N ILE A 136 18.28 3.12 -2.80
CA ILE A 136 18.69 4.09 -3.83
C ILE A 136 20.12 3.76 -4.16
N PRO A 137 20.42 3.23 -5.37
CA PRO A 137 21.78 2.85 -5.74
C PRO A 137 22.70 4.07 -5.82
N GLY A 138 23.97 3.88 -5.48
CA GLY A 138 25.03 4.86 -5.72
C GLY A 138 25.36 4.96 -7.22
N LYS A 139 26.21 5.92 -7.56
CA LYS A 139 26.65 6.15 -8.96
C LYS A 139 27.51 5.02 -9.51
N ASP A 140 28.24 4.31 -8.66
CA ASP A 140 29.11 3.20 -9.03
C ASP A 140 28.43 1.87 -8.72
N GLU A 141 28.39 0.95 -9.70
CA GLU A 141 27.75 -0.38 -9.61
C GLU A 141 28.27 -1.27 -8.46
N ASN A 142 29.44 -0.97 -7.91
CA ASN A 142 30.04 -1.70 -6.78
C ASN A 142 29.83 -1.04 -5.41
N GLU A 143 29.13 0.09 -5.33
CA GLU A 143 28.85 0.76 -4.08
C GLU A 143 27.57 0.25 -3.42
N SER A 144 27.60 0.17 -2.09
CA SER A 144 26.38 -0.01 -1.26
C SER A 144 25.37 1.11 -1.57
N ALA A 145 24.11 0.86 -1.28
CA ALA A 145 23.04 1.84 -1.47
C ALA A 145 23.43 3.22 -0.92
N GLU A 146 23.15 4.27 -1.69
CA GLU A 146 23.43 5.66 -1.33
C GLU A 146 22.39 6.22 -0.37
N GLY A 147 21.20 5.62 -0.39
CA GLY A 147 20.10 5.97 0.47
C GLY A 147 19.00 4.94 0.41
N VAL A 148 17.88 5.22 1.08
CA VAL A 148 16.67 4.42 1.06
C VAL A 148 15.46 5.31 0.82
N LEU A 149 14.60 4.91 -0.11
CA LEU A 149 13.27 5.47 -0.27
C LEU A 149 12.28 4.59 0.50
N LEU A 150 11.54 5.19 1.44
CA LEU A 150 10.49 4.55 2.22
C LEU A 150 9.14 5.19 1.88
N LEU A 151 8.19 4.40 1.37
CA LEU A 151 6.80 4.79 1.18
C LEU A 151 5.92 4.05 2.18
N THR A 152 5.11 4.80 2.93
CA THR A 152 4.04 4.24 3.76
C THR A 152 2.72 4.80 3.26
N ALA A 153 1.78 3.94 2.87
CA ALA A 153 0.53 4.34 2.25
C ALA A 153 -0.68 3.69 2.93
N SER A 154 -1.76 4.47 3.09
CA SER A 154 -3.02 4.00 3.68
C SER A 154 -3.81 3.15 2.68
N THR A 155 -4.46 2.10 3.18
CA THR A 155 -5.41 1.26 2.43
C THR A 155 -6.86 1.58 2.75
N GLU A 156 -7.13 2.63 3.52
CA GLU A 156 -8.49 3.01 3.95
C GLU A 156 -9.42 3.30 2.76
N ASN A 157 -8.91 3.87 1.68
CA ASN A 157 -9.69 4.12 0.46
C ASN A 157 -10.17 2.81 -0.20
N ILE A 158 -9.44 1.71 -0.02
CA ILE A 158 -9.83 0.38 -0.53
C ILE A 158 -11.04 -0.14 0.23
N ASP A 159 -11.09 0.08 1.55
CA ASP A 159 -12.21 -0.32 2.39
C ASP A 159 -13.51 0.39 1.99
N LEU A 160 -13.42 1.66 1.62
CA LEU A 160 -14.57 2.41 1.10
C LEU A 160 -15.06 1.88 -0.26
N LEU A 161 -14.17 1.44 -1.13
CA LEU A 161 -14.52 0.83 -2.41
C LEU A 161 -15.15 -0.55 -2.21
N GLU A 162 -14.57 -1.38 -1.32
CA GLU A 162 -15.11 -2.69 -0.97
C GLU A 162 -16.54 -2.58 -0.40
N ALA A 163 -16.76 -1.65 0.53
CA ALA A 163 -18.08 -1.40 1.11
C ALA A 163 -19.12 -1.04 0.05
N ARG A 164 -18.79 -0.15 -0.90
CA ARG A 164 -19.68 0.25 -2.00
C ARG A 164 -20.01 -0.89 -2.97
N VAL A 165 -19.04 -1.74 -3.27
CA VAL A 165 -19.23 -2.89 -4.17
C VAL A 165 -20.09 -3.95 -3.48
N THR A 166 -19.81 -4.23 -2.21
CA THR A 166 -20.60 -5.21 -1.42
C THR A 166 -22.06 -4.76 -1.27
N GLU A 167 -22.30 -3.47 -1.03
CA GLU A 167 -23.64 -2.90 -0.96
C GLU A 167 -24.41 -3.10 -2.26
N LYS A 168 -23.79 -2.83 -3.40
CA LYS A 168 -24.42 -3.05 -4.71
C LYS A 168 -24.71 -4.52 -5.01
N ILE A 169 -23.78 -5.42 -4.68
CA ILE A 169 -23.98 -6.86 -4.88
C ILE A 169 -25.14 -7.37 -4.01
N THR A 170 -25.20 -6.95 -2.74
CA THR A 170 -26.27 -7.32 -1.83
C THR A 170 -27.63 -6.81 -2.33
N PHE A 171 -27.67 -5.58 -2.85
CA PHE A 171 -28.88 -5.02 -3.45
C PHE A 171 -29.34 -5.82 -4.67
N PHE A 172 -28.45 -6.20 -5.57
CA PHE A 172 -28.78 -7.05 -6.73
C PHE A 172 -29.29 -8.44 -6.32
N GLN A 173 -28.71 -9.05 -5.28
CA GLN A 173 -29.15 -10.35 -4.76
C GLN A 173 -30.53 -10.30 -4.10
N LEU A 174 -30.99 -9.14 -3.62
CA LEU A 174 -32.28 -8.94 -3.00
C LEU A 174 -33.41 -8.68 -4.03
N VAL A 175 -33.04 -8.24 -5.24
CA VAL A 175 -33.97 -7.84 -6.31
C VAL A 175 -34.24 -8.99 -7.32
N VAL A 176 -33.40 -10.03 -7.33
CA VAL A 176 -33.54 -11.24 -8.15
C VAL A 176 -34.19 -12.34 -7.33
#